data_3c5ddbdc80e2c02615a45dcd1a1e4635
#
_entry.id   3c5ddbdc80e2c02615a45dcd1a1e4635
#
_cell.length_a   1.000
_cell.length_b   1.000
_cell.length_c   1.000
_cell.angle_alpha   90.00
_cell.angle_beta   90.00
_cell.angle_gamma   90.00
#
_symmetry.space_group_name_H-M   'P 1'
#
loop_
_entity.id
_entity.type
_entity.pdbx_description
1 polymer ?
#
loop_
_entity_poly.entity_id
_entity_poly.type
_entity_poly.pdbx_seq_one_letter_code
_entity_poly.pdbx_strand_id
1 'polypeptide(L)'
;MAFLKFKYFAPESVEEACRLLLEIGEGAHVFAGGTDLMVKINRRLLSPKALIGLKKIKGLNQIVFRKKEGLIIGATALLADVASHPQIKKRYPAIACAAGETGNVQIRNMGSVAGNLCNAAPSADNAPTLIAYGAKVTLRSIEGERQIPLEHFFRGPGLTALEPGEILAAISVPPPLSNSGASYQHISARSKVDISAVGVGAMIRLIGDSCEEVRIALGGVAPIPMRAMRAEKHIRGNKLTPKLIEKAGTLAAQESKPISDMRASAEYRRKMVVVLTKRALVEAQRGAMKS
;
A
#
# COMPACT_ATOMS: atom_id res chain seq x y z
N MET A 1 25.22 -18.41 18.61
CA MET A 1 24.39 -18.24 17.38
C MET A 1 25.30 -17.95 16.21
N ALA A 2 25.34 -18.81 15.17
CA ALA A 2 26.08 -18.48 13.97
C ALA A 2 25.27 -17.43 13.19
N PHE A 3 25.84 -16.24 13.01
CA PHE A 3 25.25 -15.22 12.14
C PHE A 3 25.30 -15.71 10.70
N LEU A 4 24.20 -15.57 9.98
CA LEU A 4 24.18 -15.80 8.54
C LEU A 4 25.14 -14.80 7.88
N LYS A 5 26.14 -15.32 7.16
CA LYS A 5 27.08 -14.48 6.42
C LYS A 5 26.47 -14.09 5.08
N PHE A 6 26.32 -12.81 4.82
CA PHE A 6 25.96 -12.24 3.52
C PHE A 6 26.83 -11.03 3.21
N LYS A 7 26.98 -10.71 1.95
CA LYS A 7 27.64 -9.47 1.52
C LYS A 7 26.68 -8.30 1.61
N TYR A 8 27.17 -7.11 1.92
CA TYR A 8 26.38 -5.88 1.88
C TYR A 8 26.98 -4.91 0.87
N PHE A 9 26.14 -4.46 -0.08
CA PHE A 9 26.46 -3.47 -1.07
C PHE A 9 25.67 -2.20 -0.81
N ALA A 10 26.27 -1.05 -1.03
CA ALA A 10 25.64 0.26 -0.82
C ALA A 10 25.83 1.13 -2.07
N PRO A 11 25.15 0.79 -3.18
CA PRO A 11 25.23 1.53 -4.44
C PRO A 11 24.82 2.99 -4.27
N GLU A 12 25.35 3.87 -5.10
CA GLU A 12 25.05 5.30 -5.10
C GLU A 12 24.08 5.69 -6.23
N SER A 13 23.75 4.76 -7.15
CA SER A 13 22.77 4.94 -8.20
C SER A 13 21.79 3.77 -8.30
N VAL A 14 20.64 3.99 -8.92
CA VAL A 14 19.64 2.95 -9.20
C VAL A 14 20.19 1.95 -10.21
N GLU A 15 20.91 2.42 -11.21
CA GLU A 15 21.54 1.62 -12.26
C GLU A 15 22.55 0.62 -11.66
N GLU A 16 23.38 1.09 -10.73
CA GLU A 16 24.33 0.23 -10.00
C GLU A 16 23.61 -0.82 -9.18
N ALA A 17 22.55 -0.44 -8.45
CA ALA A 17 21.75 -1.37 -7.66
C ALA A 17 21.08 -2.44 -8.53
N CYS A 18 20.51 -2.07 -9.68
CA CYS A 18 19.93 -3.00 -10.66
C CYS A 18 20.96 -3.94 -11.25
N ARG A 19 22.17 -3.44 -11.58
CA ARG A 19 23.29 -4.26 -12.07
C ARG A 19 23.69 -5.30 -11.04
N LEU A 20 23.90 -4.91 -9.79
CA LEU A 20 24.23 -5.84 -8.70
C LEU A 20 23.14 -6.92 -8.50
N LEU A 21 21.85 -6.56 -8.64
CA LEU A 21 20.77 -7.53 -8.60
C LEU A 21 20.88 -8.59 -9.68
N LEU A 22 21.24 -8.19 -10.91
CA LEU A 22 21.41 -9.11 -12.05
C LEU A 22 22.67 -9.96 -11.91
N GLU A 23 23.80 -9.36 -11.55
CA GLU A 23 25.08 -10.05 -11.43
C GLU A 23 25.09 -11.11 -10.32
N ILE A 24 24.48 -10.81 -9.17
CA ILE A 24 24.42 -11.75 -8.04
C ILE A 24 23.29 -12.76 -8.25
N GLY A 25 22.21 -12.33 -8.91
CA GLY A 25 21.06 -13.17 -9.24
C GLY A 25 20.31 -13.66 -8.01
N GLU A 26 19.90 -14.92 -8.02
CA GLU A 26 19.14 -15.54 -6.94
C GLU A 26 19.91 -15.47 -5.60
N GLY A 27 19.27 -14.90 -4.60
CA GLY A 27 19.87 -14.63 -3.29
C GLY A 27 20.32 -13.18 -3.09
N ALA A 28 20.25 -12.31 -4.10
CA ALA A 28 20.34 -10.86 -3.92
C ALA A 28 19.01 -10.29 -3.47
N HIS A 29 19.03 -9.47 -2.42
CA HIS A 29 17.81 -8.83 -1.91
C HIS A 29 18.00 -7.34 -1.71
N VAL A 30 17.02 -6.56 -2.17
CA VAL A 30 16.96 -5.12 -1.95
C VAL A 30 16.73 -4.82 -0.47
N PHE A 31 17.51 -3.90 0.06
CA PHE A 31 17.44 -3.48 1.47
C PHE A 31 17.14 -1.97 1.58
N ALA A 32 15.95 -1.63 2.04
CA ALA A 32 15.55 -0.26 2.39
C ALA A 32 15.55 -0.10 3.92
N GLY A 33 14.39 -0.27 4.57
CA GLY A 33 14.28 -0.23 6.03
C GLY A 33 14.62 -1.54 6.75
N GLY A 34 14.52 -2.66 6.07
CA GLY A 34 14.85 -3.99 6.59
C GLY A 34 13.89 -4.56 7.63
N THR A 35 12.79 -3.88 7.94
CA THR A 35 11.87 -4.24 9.03
C THR A 35 11.18 -5.61 8.84
N ASP A 36 10.99 -6.06 7.60
CA ASP A 36 10.51 -7.40 7.26
C ASP A 36 11.67 -8.32 6.89
N LEU A 37 12.60 -7.83 6.08
CA LEU A 37 13.71 -8.63 5.54
C LEU A 37 14.60 -9.19 6.65
N MET A 38 15.01 -8.36 7.61
CA MET A 38 15.85 -8.81 8.74
C MET A 38 15.12 -9.78 9.66
N VAL A 39 13.80 -9.67 9.80
CA VAL A 39 13.00 -10.64 10.54
C VAL A 39 13.02 -12.00 9.85
N LYS A 40 12.86 -12.04 8.51
CA LYS A 40 12.95 -13.29 7.73
C LYS A 40 14.34 -13.93 7.84
N ILE A 41 15.39 -13.12 7.77
CA ILE A 41 16.78 -13.59 7.94
C ILE A 41 17.02 -14.15 9.35
N ASN A 42 16.65 -13.40 10.40
CA ASN A 42 16.83 -13.84 11.78
C ASN A 42 16.04 -15.11 12.13
N ARG A 43 14.87 -15.28 11.50
CA ARG A 43 14.06 -16.51 11.63
C ARG A 43 14.52 -17.64 10.72
N ARG A 44 15.59 -17.47 9.95
CA ARG A 44 16.11 -18.43 8.96
C ARG A 44 15.10 -18.83 7.88
N LEU A 45 14.12 -17.97 7.62
CA LEU A 45 13.18 -18.10 6.51
C LEU A 45 13.77 -17.61 5.19
N LEU A 46 14.90 -16.91 5.26
CA LEU A 46 15.65 -16.39 4.13
C LEU A 46 17.15 -16.45 4.45
N SER A 47 17.94 -16.93 3.49
CA SER A 47 19.39 -16.98 3.55
C SER A 47 19.98 -16.22 2.36
N PRO A 48 20.12 -14.88 2.44
CA PRO A 48 20.60 -14.08 1.33
C PRO A 48 22.08 -14.33 1.07
N LYS A 49 22.50 -14.25 -0.20
CA LYS A 49 23.90 -14.13 -0.59
C LYS A 49 24.40 -12.69 -0.41
N ALA A 50 23.51 -11.74 -0.72
CA ALA A 50 23.81 -10.31 -0.62
C ALA A 50 22.58 -9.46 -0.32
N LEU A 51 22.81 -8.35 0.38
CA LEU A 51 21.85 -7.27 0.57
C LEU A 51 22.33 -6.03 -0.19
N ILE A 52 21.42 -5.42 -0.97
CA ILE A 52 21.69 -4.23 -1.78
C ILE A 52 20.94 -3.06 -1.15
N GLY A 53 21.66 -2.22 -0.42
CA GLY A 53 21.13 -1.11 0.35
C GLY A 53 20.82 0.11 -0.52
N LEU A 54 19.57 0.58 -0.50
CA LEU A 54 19.14 1.73 -1.30
C LEU A 54 19.37 3.09 -0.64
N LYS A 55 19.77 3.14 0.63
CA LYS A 55 19.78 4.40 1.41
C LYS A 55 20.78 5.45 0.92
N LYS A 56 21.84 5.05 0.23
CA LYS A 56 22.83 5.97 -0.34
C LYS A 56 22.40 6.58 -1.68
N ILE A 57 21.42 6.01 -2.33
CA ILE A 57 20.92 6.50 -3.62
C ILE A 57 20.14 7.80 -3.40
N LYS A 58 20.69 8.91 -3.92
CA LYS A 58 20.09 10.22 -3.80
C LYS A 58 18.73 10.27 -4.50
N GLY A 59 17.76 10.94 -3.88
CA GLY A 59 16.42 11.14 -4.45
C GLY A 59 15.40 10.04 -4.11
N LEU A 60 15.83 8.83 -3.72
CA LEU A 60 14.88 7.75 -3.38
C LEU A 60 14.11 7.97 -2.06
N ASN A 61 14.51 8.93 -1.24
CA ASN A 61 13.82 9.29 0.00
C ASN A 61 12.87 10.50 -0.15
N GLN A 62 12.75 11.06 -1.35
CA GLN A 62 11.97 12.27 -1.57
C GLN A 62 10.47 12.00 -1.52
N ILE A 63 9.74 13.00 -0.99
CA ILE A 63 8.28 13.11 -1.04
C ILE A 63 8.00 14.44 -1.74
N VAL A 64 7.48 14.37 -2.97
CA VAL A 64 7.28 15.55 -3.82
C VAL A 64 5.83 15.65 -4.24
N PHE A 65 5.23 16.83 -4.07
CA PHE A 65 3.91 17.14 -4.63
C PHE A 65 4.05 18.14 -5.77
N ARG A 66 3.52 17.78 -6.94
CA ARG A 66 3.42 18.65 -8.10
C ARG A 66 1.96 18.78 -8.53
N LYS A 67 1.49 20.01 -8.73
CA LYS A 67 0.05 20.27 -8.98
C LYS A 67 -0.53 19.46 -10.15
N LYS A 68 0.24 19.27 -11.21
CA LYS A 68 -0.20 18.52 -12.42
C LYS A 68 0.07 17.01 -12.35
N GLU A 69 1.12 16.60 -11.65
CA GLU A 69 1.57 15.19 -11.61
C GLU A 69 1.05 14.44 -10.37
N GLY A 70 0.69 15.17 -9.32
CA GLY A 70 0.26 14.59 -8.05
C GLY A 70 1.40 14.39 -7.05
N LEU A 71 1.30 13.35 -6.24
CA LEU A 71 2.26 13.01 -5.20
C LEU A 71 3.21 11.92 -5.71
N ILE A 72 4.51 12.12 -5.49
CA ILE A 72 5.56 11.13 -5.75
C ILE A 72 6.20 10.78 -4.40
N ILE A 73 6.26 9.51 -4.07
CA ILE A 73 6.88 8.95 -2.86
C ILE A 73 8.02 8.04 -3.32
N GLY A 74 9.26 8.39 -2.98
CA GLY A 74 10.44 7.60 -3.31
C GLY A 74 10.54 6.29 -2.54
N ALA A 75 11.28 5.33 -3.05
CA ALA A 75 11.40 3.97 -2.52
C ALA A 75 11.87 3.87 -1.06
N THR A 76 12.69 4.82 -0.61
CA THR A 76 13.22 4.85 0.76
C THR A 76 12.58 5.92 1.64
N ALA A 77 11.53 6.61 1.17
CA ALA A 77 10.74 7.52 2.00
C ALA A 77 10.12 6.77 3.18
N LEU A 78 10.37 7.25 4.39
CA LEU A 78 9.96 6.56 5.61
C LEU A 78 8.44 6.64 5.81
N LEU A 79 7.87 5.60 6.39
CA LEU A 79 6.46 5.60 6.80
C LEU A 79 6.15 6.79 7.75
N ALA A 80 7.08 7.13 8.66
CA ALA A 80 6.95 8.27 9.56
C ALA A 80 6.86 9.61 8.81
N ASP A 81 7.70 9.78 7.78
CA ASP A 81 7.72 10.99 6.96
C ASP A 81 6.42 11.12 6.15
N VAL A 82 5.96 10.03 5.53
CA VAL A 82 4.69 10.00 4.79
C VAL A 82 3.51 10.31 5.71
N ALA A 83 3.46 9.72 6.92
CA ALA A 83 2.40 9.95 7.89
C ALA A 83 2.35 11.38 8.42
N SER A 84 3.51 12.05 8.54
CA SER A 84 3.62 13.40 9.11
C SER A 84 3.63 14.52 8.06
N HIS A 85 3.87 14.21 6.78
CA HIS A 85 4.08 15.18 5.72
C HIS A 85 2.89 16.14 5.52
N PRO A 86 3.07 17.47 5.61
CA PRO A 86 1.96 18.43 5.59
C PRO A 86 1.09 18.36 4.33
N GLN A 87 1.71 18.19 3.14
CA GLN A 87 0.96 18.10 1.88
C GLN A 87 0.18 16.78 1.77
N ILE A 88 0.72 15.67 2.32
CA ILE A 88 0.00 14.39 2.34
C ILE A 88 -1.18 14.48 3.29
N LYS A 89 -1.00 14.97 4.51
CA LYS A 89 -2.11 15.19 5.46
C LYS A 89 -3.22 16.06 4.88
N LYS A 90 -2.85 17.12 4.15
CA LYS A 90 -3.82 18.05 3.57
C LYS A 90 -4.54 17.47 2.36
N ARG A 91 -3.85 16.76 1.46
CA ARG A 91 -4.35 16.39 0.13
C ARG A 91 -4.67 14.90 -0.02
N TYR A 92 -4.03 14.05 0.77
CA TYR A 92 -4.15 12.60 0.74
C TYR A 92 -4.28 12.03 2.17
N PRO A 93 -5.24 12.52 2.98
CA PRO A 93 -5.30 12.22 4.42
C PRO A 93 -5.36 10.71 4.70
N ALA A 94 -6.01 9.92 3.84
CA ALA A 94 -6.08 8.48 4.02
C ALA A 94 -4.70 7.79 3.84
N ILE A 95 -3.81 8.33 2.99
CA ILE A 95 -2.42 7.82 2.87
C ILE A 95 -1.64 8.12 4.14
N ALA A 96 -1.75 9.35 4.68
CA ALA A 96 -1.11 9.69 5.94
C ALA A 96 -1.60 8.81 7.10
N CYS A 97 -2.91 8.54 7.13
CA CYS A 97 -3.53 7.65 8.10
C CYS A 97 -2.96 6.22 7.99
N ALA A 98 -3.01 5.60 6.81
CA ALA A 98 -2.51 4.24 6.60
C ALA A 98 -1.03 4.08 6.95
N ALA A 99 -0.19 5.05 6.55
CA ALA A 99 1.22 5.07 6.92
C ALA A 99 1.40 5.19 8.45
N GLY A 100 0.58 6.01 9.11
CA GLY A 100 0.60 6.23 10.57
C GLY A 100 0.14 5.02 11.39
N GLU A 101 -0.75 4.19 10.86
CA GLU A 101 -1.23 2.96 11.50
C GLU A 101 -0.31 1.76 11.25
N THR A 102 0.62 1.85 10.31
CA THR A 102 1.56 0.75 10.01
C THR A 102 2.56 0.56 11.15
N GLY A 103 2.52 -0.59 11.81
CA GLY A 103 3.46 -0.98 12.86
C GLY A 103 3.54 0.00 14.03
N ASN A 104 4.71 0.05 14.69
CA ASN A 104 4.99 0.99 15.76
C ASN A 104 5.88 2.16 15.30
N VAL A 105 6.18 3.08 16.22
CA VAL A 105 7.04 4.26 15.94
C VAL A 105 8.41 3.84 15.41
N GLN A 106 9.02 2.80 16.00
CA GLN A 106 10.34 2.29 15.59
C GLN A 106 10.29 1.74 14.16
N ILE A 107 9.27 0.94 13.84
CA ILE A 107 9.06 0.40 12.50
C ILE A 107 8.86 1.53 11.49
N ARG A 108 8.04 2.55 11.80
CA ARG A 108 7.79 3.66 10.88
C ARG A 108 9.02 4.55 10.63
N ASN A 109 9.90 4.67 11.60
CA ASN A 109 11.17 5.41 11.45
C ASN A 109 12.27 4.62 10.72
N MET A 110 12.01 3.38 10.34
CA MET A 110 12.95 2.54 9.58
C MET A 110 12.34 2.05 8.25
N GLY A 111 11.09 1.62 8.27
CA GLY A 111 10.38 1.06 7.13
C GLY A 111 9.93 2.14 6.15
N SER A 112 9.87 1.78 4.86
CA SER A 112 9.34 2.63 3.80
C SER A 112 8.01 2.11 3.27
N VAL A 113 7.21 3.01 2.67
CA VAL A 113 5.96 2.62 2.01
C VAL A 113 6.24 1.63 0.87
N ALA A 114 7.27 1.89 0.04
CA ALA A 114 7.66 0.98 -1.03
C ALA A 114 8.10 -0.40 -0.50
N GLY A 115 8.87 -0.45 0.61
CA GLY A 115 9.24 -1.70 1.25
C GLY A 115 8.03 -2.50 1.75
N ASN A 116 7.01 -1.81 2.30
CA ASN A 116 5.75 -2.43 2.70
C ASN A 116 5.00 -3.04 1.50
N LEU A 117 4.96 -2.34 0.35
CA LEU A 117 4.37 -2.87 -0.88
C LEU A 117 5.18 -4.06 -1.44
N CYS A 118 6.51 -3.97 -1.49
CA CYS A 118 7.38 -5.03 -1.99
C CYS A 118 7.37 -6.29 -1.12
N ASN A 119 7.09 -6.16 0.19
CA ASN A 119 6.86 -7.32 1.05
C ASN A 119 5.60 -8.10 0.67
N ALA A 120 4.68 -7.46 -0.07
CA ALA A 120 3.45 -8.03 -0.63
C ALA A 120 2.64 -8.86 0.38
N ALA A 121 2.60 -8.43 1.64
CA ALA A 121 1.73 -9.03 2.64
C ALA A 121 0.26 -8.70 2.31
N PRO A 122 -0.66 -9.68 2.29
CA PRO A 122 -2.08 -9.42 2.02
C PRO A 122 -2.72 -8.37 2.93
N SER A 123 -2.19 -8.22 4.15
CA SER A 123 -2.65 -7.31 5.19
C SER A 123 -1.85 -6.00 5.26
N ALA A 124 -1.08 -5.65 4.22
CA ALA A 124 -0.33 -4.39 4.17
C ALA A 124 -1.29 -3.19 4.17
N ASP A 125 -1.19 -2.32 5.19
CA ASP A 125 -2.12 -1.20 5.41
C ASP A 125 -2.06 -0.13 4.30
N ASN A 126 -0.89 0.06 3.69
CA ASN A 126 -0.71 1.10 2.67
C ASN A 126 -1.34 0.74 1.32
N ALA A 127 -1.38 -0.55 0.96
CA ALA A 127 -1.81 -0.99 -0.35
C ALA A 127 -3.28 -0.64 -0.67
N PRO A 128 -4.29 -0.90 0.19
CA PRO A 128 -5.68 -0.56 -0.10
C PRO A 128 -5.87 0.93 -0.35
N THR A 129 -5.23 1.78 0.44
CA THR A 129 -5.36 3.23 0.32
C THR A 129 -4.76 3.74 -0.99
N LEU A 130 -3.54 3.31 -1.32
CA LEU A 130 -2.86 3.70 -2.56
C LEU A 130 -3.62 3.18 -3.80
N ILE A 131 -4.18 1.97 -3.76
CA ILE A 131 -5.04 1.43 -4.84
C ILE A 131 -6.30 2.28 -4.98
N ALA A 132 -6.95 2.67 -3.88
CA ALA A 132 -8.13 3.52 -3.93
C ALA A 132 -7.83 4.90 -4.56
N TYR A 133 -6.67 5.47 -4.31
CA TYR A 133 -6.23 6.69 -5.00
C TYR A 133 -5.77 6.48 -6.43
N GLY A 134 -5.72 5.25 -6.95
CA GLY A 134 -5.26 4.94 -8.30
C GLY A 134 -3.76 5.11 -8.49
N ALA A 135 -2.99 4.83 -7.46
CA ALA A 135 -1.53 4.91 -7.51
C ALA A 135 -0.93 3.98 -8.56
N LYS A 136 0.22 4.40 -9.10
CA LYS A 136 1.10 3.60 -9.95
C LYS A 136 2.44 3.41 -9.26
N VAL A 137 3.15 2.36 -9.60
CA VAL A 137 4.54 2.14 -9.19
C VAL A 137 5.45 2.27 -10.39
N THR A 138 6.60 2.93 -10.18
CA THR A 138 7.69 3.05 -11.16
C THR A 138 8.73 1.99 -10.83
N LEU A 139 8.93 1.06 -11.74
CA LEU A 139 9.91 -0.02 -11.67
C LEU A 139 11.08 0.34 -12.57
N ARG A 140 12.31 0.22 -12.06
CA ARG A 140 13.53 0.55 -12.80
C ARG A 140 14.47 -0.64 -12.89
N SER A 141 15.04 -0.81 -14.06
CA SER A 141 16.08 -1.77 -14.39
C SER A 141 17.27 -1.07 -15.07
N ILE A 142 18.26 -1.83 -15.50
CA ILE A 142 19.36 -1.32 -16.35
C ILE A 142 18.88 -0.95 -17.76
N GLU A 143 17.75 -1.50 -18.21
CA GLU A 143 17.16 -1.27 -19.53
C GLU A 143 16.28 -0.03 -19.58
N GLY A 144 15.90 0.52 -18.42
CA GLY A 144 15.04 1.69 -18.32
C GLY A 144 14.01 1.62 -17.20
N GLU A 145 12.87 2.29 -17.41
CA GLU A 145 11.79 2.30 -16.43
C GLU A 145 10.44 1.95 -17.07
N ARG A 146 9.58 1.33 -16.27
CA ARG A 146 8.18 1.10 -16.61
C ARG A 146 7.28 1.47 -15.45
N GLN A 147 6.06 1.89 -15.77
CA GLN A 147 5.03 2.17 -14.78
C GLN A 147 3.87 1.20 -14.92
N ILE A 148 3.41 0.67 -13.79
CA ILE A 148 2.20 -0.15 -13.74
C ILE A 148 1.23 0.36 -12.67
N PRO A 149 -0.10 0.20 -12.85
CA PRO A 149 -1.05 0.43 -11.78
C PRO A 149 -0.71 -0.43 -10.57
N LEU A 150 -0.80 0.13 -9.36
CA LEU A 150 -0.47 -0.60 -8.14
C LEU A 150 -1.35 -1.86 -7.94
N GLU A 151 -2.59 -1.83 -8.38
CA GLU A 151 -3.49 -3.00 -8.34
C GLU A 151 -2.96 -4.20 -9.14
N HIS A 152 -2.06 -3.97 -10.11
CA HIS A 152 -1.41 -5.02 -10.92
C HIS A 152 0.00 -5.38 -10.42
N PHE A 153 0.47 -4.74 -9.34
CA PHE A 153 1.80 -5.00 -8.81
C PHE A 153 1.86 -6.31 -7.99
N PHE A 154 0.79 -6.69 -7.34
CA PHE A 154 0.74 -7.88 -6.48
C PHE A 154 0.38 -9.12 -7.30
N ARG A 155 1.16 -10.21 -7.16
CA ARG A 155 0.95 -11.49 -7.84
C ARG A 155 0.51 -12.61 -6.89
N GLY A 156 0.77 -12.44 -5.60
CA GLY A 156 0.43 -13.38 -4.54
C GLY A 156 1.02 -12.93 -3.21
N PRO A 157 0.79 -13.67 -2.12
CA PRO A 157 1.43 -13.40 -0.85
C PRO A 157 2.95 -13.47 -0.96
N GLY A 158 3.63 -12.34 -0.71
CA GLY A 158 5.08 -12.24 -0.87
C GLY A 158 5.58 -12.17 -2.31
N LEU A 159 4.69 -12.08 -3.31
CA LEU A 159 5.02 -12.07 -4.73
C LEU A 159 4.54 -10.78 -5.40
N THR A 160 5.43 -10.16 -6.16
CA THR A 160 5.18 -8.91 -6.89
C THR A 160 5.42 -9.08 -8.39
N ALA A 161 5.13 -8.04 -9.16
CA ALA A 161 5.38 -7.95 -10.59
C ALA A 161 6.81 -7.44 -10.92
N LEU A 162 7.71 -7.37 -9.92
CA LEU A 162 9.12 -7.08 -10.16
C LEU A 162 9.75 -8.22 -10.95
N GLU A 163 10.46 -7.86 -12.01
CA GLU A 163 11.28 -8.77 -12.80
C GLU A 163 12.71 -8.83 -12.26
N PRO A 164 13.52 -9.85 -12.63
CA PRO A 164 14.92 -9.91 -12.23
C PRO A 164 15.67 -8.60 -12.55
N GLY A 165 16.39 -8.07 -11.59
CA GLY A 165 17.13 -6.81 -11.76
C GLY A 165 16.29 -5.54 -11.61
N GLU A 166 14.98 -5.63 -11.37
CA GLU A 166 14.13 -4.46 -11.14
C GLU A 166 14.10 -4.01 -9.68
N ILE A 167 13.93 -2.72 -9.50
CA ILE A 167 13.70 -2.05 -8.21
C ILE A 167 12.44 -1.20 -8.32
N LEU A 168 11.55 -1.25 -7.31
CA LEU A 168 10.52 -0.24 -7.15
C LEU A 168 11.20 1.07 -6.72
N ALA A 169 11.27 2.04 -7.63
CA ALA A 169 11.96 3.31 -7.40
C ALA A 169 11.04 4.40 -6.84
N ALA A 170 9.77 4.43 -7.23
CA ALA A 170 8.82 5.42 -6.77
C ALA A 170 7.36 4.92 -6.82
N ILE A 171 6.52 5.58 -6.03
CA ILE A 171 5.06 5.44 -6.05
C ILE A 171 4.51 6.80 -6.48
N SER A 172 3.70 6.84 -7.54
CA SER A 172 3.01 8.03 -8.01
C SER A 172 1.51 7.93 -7.73
N VAL A 173 0.96 9.01 -7.14
CA VAL A 173 -0.47 9.11 -6.83
C VAL A 173 -1.04 10.29 -7.60
N PRO A 174 -2.11 10.12 -8.37
CA PRO A 174 -2.71 11.20 -9.15
C PRO A 174 -3.05 12.44 -8.31
N PRO A 175 -3.12 13.64 -8.92
CA PRO A 175 -3.58 14.84 -8.21
C PRO A 175 -4.98 14.62 -7.62
N PRO A 176 -5.27 15.19 -6.44
CA PRO A 176 -6.61 15.13 -5.88
C PRO A 176 -7.63 15.77 -6.83
N LEU A 177 -8.74 15.11 -7.03
CA LEU A 177 -9.86 15.64 -7.80
C LEU A 177 -10.69 16.60 -6.93
N SER A 178 -11.26 17.63 -7.54
CA SER A 178 -12.24 18.49 -6.84
C SER A 178 -13.45 17.65 -6.40
N ASN A 179 -14.04 18.02 -5.27
CA ASN A 179 -15.18 17.32 -4.67
C ASN A 179 -14.89 15.83 -4.42
N SER A 180 -13.64 15.50 -4.09
CA SER A 180 -13.26 14.13 -3.76
C SER A 180 -12.88 14.00 -2.30
N GLY A 181 -13.14 12.83 -1.75
CA GLY A 181 -12.73 12.46 -0.40
C GLY A 181 -12.28 11.01 -0.35
N ALA A 182 -11.43 10.71 0.61
CA ALA A 182 -10.95 9.36 0.82
C ALA A 182 -10.80 9.05 2.30
N SER A 183 -10.89 7.77 2.63
CA SER A 183 -10.73 7.26 3.99
C SER A 183 -10.00 5.93 3.99
N TYR A 184 -9.29 5.67 5.07
CA TYR A 184 -8.75 4.37 5.42
C TYR A 184 -9.35 3.91 6.74
N GLN A 185 -9.89 2.70 6.74
CA GLN A 185 -10.45 2.04 7.92
C GLN A 185 -9.81 0.67 8.07
N HIS A 186 -9.44 0.29 9.28
CA HIS A 186 -8.90 -1.03 9.54
C HIS A 186 -9.35 -1.58 10.89
N ILE A 187 -9.17 -2.87 11.09
CA ILE A 187 -9.35 -3.53 12.38
C ILE A 187 -8.27 -4.59 12.55
N SER A 188 -7.76 -4.69 13.77
CA SER A 188 -6.81 -5.72 14.21
C SER A 188 -7.31 -6.43 15.46
N ALA A 189 -6.72 -7.57 15.80
CA ALA A 189 -7.11 -8.34 16.99
C ALA A 189 -6.74 -7.61 18.29
N ARG A 190 -5.64 -6.85 18.28
CA ARG A 190 -5.16 -6.02 19.39
C ARG A 190 -5.12 -4.58 18.91
N SER A 191 -5.52 -3.63 19.74
CA SER A 191 -5.85 -2.26 19.35
C SER A 191 -4.73 -1.47 18.63
N LYS A 192 -3.47 -1.65 18.99
CA LYS A 192 -2.32 -0.97 18.36
C LYS A 192 -1.16 -1.94 18.18
N VAL A 193 -0.30 -1.65 17.20
CA VAL A 193 0.91 -2.45 16.94
C VAL A 193 0.57 -3.91 16.60
N ASP A 194 -0.43 -4.10 15.76
CA ASP A 194 -0.83 -5.43 15.32
C ASP A 194 -1.08 -5.46 13.80
N ILE A 195 -1.04 -6.66 13.24
CA ILE A 195 -1.33 -6.85 11.82
C ILE A 195 -2.84 -6.73 11.60
N SER A 196 -3.25 -5.89 10.66
CA SER A 196 -4.65 -5.69 10.34
C SER A 196 -5.32 -7.00 9.89
N ALA A 197 -6.43 -7.34 10.52
CA ALA A 197 -7.28 -8.45 10.09
C ALA A 197 -8.03 -8.08 8.80
N VAL A 198 -8.50 -6.83 8.70
CA VAL A 198 -9.16 -6.25 7.53
C VAL A 198 -8.74 -4.79 7.42
N GLY A 199 -8.39 -4.36 6.22
CA GLY A 199 -8.18 -2.96 5.86
C GLY A 199 -9.06 -2.56 4.67
N VAL A 200 -9.62 -1.35 4.68
CA VAL A 200 -10.45 -0.81 3.60
C VAL A 200 -10.01 0.60 3.28
N GLY A 201 -9.54 0.81 2.05
CA GLY A 201 -9.33 2.13 1.47
C GLY A 201 -10.52 2.49 0.56
N ALA A 202 -11.11 3.65 0.74
CA ALA A 202 -12.16 4.14 -0.15
C ALA A 202 -11.85 5.56 -0.62
N MET A 203 -12.09 5.83 -1.90
CA MET A 203 -12.06 7.15 -2.51
C MET A 203 -13.34 7.36 -3.31
N ILE A 204 -13.93 8.53 -3.19
CA ILE A 204 -15.09 8.94 -3.98
C ILE A 204 -14.90 10.35 -4.53
N ARG A 205 -15.56 10.63 -5.65
CA ARG A 205 -15.75 11.97 -6.20
C ARG A 205 -17.23 12.21 -6.44
N LEU A 206 -17.70 13.39 -6.05
CA LEU A 206 -19.10 13.80 -6.25
C LEU A 206 -19.22 14.82 -7.37
N ILE A 207 -20.28 14.71 -8.17
CA ILE A 207 -20.77 15.75 -9.06
C ILE A 207 -22.23 16.02 -8.66
N GLY A 208 -22.49 17.19 -8.08
CA GLY A 208 -23.74 17.42 -7.35
C GLY A 208 -23.92 16.39 -6.23
N ASP A 209 -25.05 15.72 -6.21
CA ASP A 209 -25.39 14.68 -5.22
C ASP A 209 -24.94 13.26 -5.63
N SER A 210 -24.46 13.07 -6.86
CA SER A 210 -24.14 11.76 -7.42
C SER A 210 -22.67 11.41 -7.26
N CYS A 211 -22.38 10.15 -6.98
CA CYS A 211 -21.02 9.61 -6.92
C CYS A 211 -20.53 9.25 -8.32
N GLU A 212 -19.77 10.14 -8.94
CA GLU A 212 -19.23 9.97 -10.29
C GLU A 212 -18.10 8.95 -10.33
N GLU A 213 -17.17 9.04 -9.39
CA GLU A 213 -16.05 8.11 -9.27
C GLU A 213 -16.01 7.49 -7.88
N VAL A 214 -15.76 6.20 -7.82
CA VAL A 214 -15.56 5.46 -6.57
C VAL A 214 -14.54 4.37 -6.79
N ARG A 215 -13.66 4.21 -5.81
CA ARG A 215 -12.74 3.09 -5.69
C ARG A 215 -12.76 2.57 -4.27
N ILE A 216 -12.92 1.27 -4.12
CA ILE A 216 -12.97 0.57 -2.83
C ILE A 216 -11.95 -0.56 -2.89
N ALA A 217 -10.89 -0.45 -2.13
CA ALA A 217 -9.83 -1.46 -2.08
C ALA A 217 -9.78 -2.13 -0.70
N LEU A 218 -9.59 -3.44 -0.71
CA LEU A 218 -9.63 -4.31 0.45
C LEU A 218 -8.25 -4.93 0.69
N GLY A 219 -7.81 -4.99 1.95
CA GLY A 219 -6.61 -5.66 2.40
C GLY A 219 -6.92 -6.70 3.48
N GLY A 220 -6.12 -7.77 3.58
CA GLY A 220 -6.25 -8.83 4.55
C GLY A 220 -7.40 -9.83 4.29
N VAL A 221 -8.10 -9.71 3.16
CA VAL A 221 -9.32 -10.47 2.86
C VAL A 221 -9.30 -11.19 1.50
N ALA A 222 -8.13 -11.28 0.90
CA ALA A 222 -7.82 -12.05 -0.30
C ALA A 222 -6.31 -12.33 -0.32
N PRO A 223 -5.79 -13.21 -1.20
CA PRO A 223 -4.35 -13.45 -1.34
C PRO A 223 -3.53 -12.20 -1.67
N ILE A 224 -4.14 -11.22 -2.32
CA ILE A 224 -3.56 -9.91 -2.64
C ILE A 224 -4.55 -8.80 -2.26
N PRO A 225 -4.08 -7.55 -2.07
CA PRO A 225 -4.99 -6.41 -2.01
C PRO A 225 -5.84 -6.32 -3.27
N MET A 226 -7.14 -6.11 -3.14
CA MET A 226 -8.07 -6.19 -4.26
C MET A 226 -9.08 -5.05 -4.27
N ARG A 227 -9.62 -4.70 -5.45
CA ARG A 227 -10.75 -3.79 -5.56
C ARG A 227 -12.08 -4.53 -5.47
N ALA A 228 -13.07 -3.89 -4.83
CA ALA A 228 -14.45 -4.39 -4.74
C ALA A 228 -15.28 -3.86 -5.93
N MET A 229 -15.03 -4.40 -7.12
CA MET A 229 -15.55 -3.87 -8.40
C MET A 229 -17.08 -3.88 -8.48
N ARG A 230 -17.75 -4.88 -7.89
CA ARG A 230 -19.22 -4.96 -7.86
C ARG A 230 -19.80 -3.90 -6.93
N ALA A 231 -19.15 -3.66 -5.79
CA ALA A 231 -19.54 -2.60 -4.87
C ALA A 231 -19.36 -1.23 -5.51
N GLU A 232 -18.26 -0.99 -6.21
CA GLU A 232 -18.01 0.25 -6.94
C GLU A 232 -19.06 0.48 -8.05
N LYS A 233 -19.34 -0.54 -8.87
CA LYS A 233 -20.37 -0.46 -9.92
C LYS A 233 -21.75 -0.12 -9.36
N HIS A 234 -22.08 -0.64 -8.16
CA HIS A 234 -23.36 -0.38 -7.49
C HIS A 234 -23.49 1.08 -7.02
N ILE A 235 -22.39 1.72 -6.65
CA ILE A 235 -22.36 3.12 -6.16
C ILE A 235 -22.33 4.12 -7.31
N ARG A 236 -21.53 3.85 -8.33
CA ARG A 236 -21.27 4.82 -9.42
C ARG A 236 -22.56 5.31 -10.08
N GLY A 237 -22.64 6.63 -10.28
CA GLY A 237 -23.78 7.32 -10.87
C GLY A 237 -24.99 7.53 -9.93
N ASN A 238 -24.91 7.07 -8.67
CA ASN A 238 -26.01 7.15 -7.74
C ASN A 238 -25.72 8.11 -6.58
N LYS A 239 -26.78 8.65 -5.97
CA LYS A 239 -26.68 9.41 -4.72
C LYS A 239 -26.35 8.45 -3.56
N LEU A 240 -25.33 8.80 -2.77
CA LEU A 240 -24.87 7.99 -1.64
C LEU A 240 -25.87 8.05 -0.47
N THR A 241 -26.85 7.18 -0.50
CA THR A 241 -27.79 6.99 0.61
C THR A 241 -27.27 5.92 1.59
N PRO A 242 -27.72 5.93 2.86
CA PRO A 242 -27.36 4.88 3.83
C PRO A 242 -27.64 3.46 3.31
N LYS A 243 -28.78 3.25 2.62
CA LYS A 243 -29.16 1.97 2.04
C LYS A 243 -28.23 1.54 0.90
N LEU A 244 -27.81 2.48 0.05
CA LEU A 244 -26.86 2.22 -1.04
C LEU A 244 -25.48 1.82 -0.48
N ILE A 245 -24.99 2.57 0.51
CA ILE A 245 -23.70 2.30 1.18
C ILE A 245 -23.74 0.94 1.89
N GLU A 246 -24.84 0.58 2.54
CA GLU A 246 -24.99 -0.72 3.19
C GLU A 246 -24.92 -1.88 2.20
N LYS A 247 -25.62 -1.76 1.07
CA LYS A 247 -25.57 -2.76 -0.01
C LYS A 247 -24.17 -2.87 -0.61
N ALA A 248 -23.46 -1.75 -0.81
CA ALA A 248 -22.08 -1.76 -1.27
C ALA A 248 -21.15 -2.52 -0.31
N GLY A 249 -21.28 -2.32 1.00
CA GLY A 249 -20.55 -3.09 2.01
C GLY A 249 -20.82 -4.59 1.89
N THR A 250 -22.07 -4.99 1.69
CA THR A 250 -22.45 -6.41 1.47
C THR A 250 -21.82 -6.98 0.19
N LEU A 251 -21.85 -6.22 -0.90
CA LEU A 251 -21.23 -6.62 -2.16
C LEU A 251 -19.70 -6.78 -2.03
N ALA A 252 -19.02 -5.82 -1.37
CA ALA A 252 -17.59 -5.92 -1.11
C ALA A 252 -17.23 -7.18 -0.29
N ALA A 253 -18.03 -7.53 0.70
CA ALA A 253 -17.85 -8.74 1.48
C ALA A 253 -18.04 -10.03 0.64
N GLN A 254 -18.98 -10.03 -0.31
CA GLN A 254 -19.20 -11.16 -1.22
C GLN A 254 -18.05 -11.35 -2.22
N GLU A 255 -17.35 -10.28 -2.60
CA GLU A 255 -16.17 -10.33 -3.49
C GLU A 255 -14.92 -10.82 -2.74
N SER A 256 -14.87 -10.64 -1.42
CA SER A 256 -13.73 -11.02 -0.60
C SER A 256 -13.56 -12.53 -0.46
N LYS A 257 -12.30 -13.00 -0.32
CA LYS A 257 -11.93 -14.41 -0.17
C LYS A 257 -10.99 -14.58 1.04
N PRO A 258 -11.44 -14.22 2.26
CA PRO A 258 -10.59 -14.29 3.44
C PRO A 258 -10.33 -15.72 3.88
N ILE A 259 -9.16 -15.93 4.48
CA ILE A 259 -8.81 -17.16 5.21
C ILE A 259 -9.13 -16.99 6.71
N SER A 260 -9.25 -18.10 7.42
CA SER A 260 -9.19 -18.12 8.88
C SER A 260 -7.75 -18.33 9.33
N ASP A 261 -7.27 -17.50 10.26
CA ASP A 261 -5.97 -17.64 10.90
C ASP A 261 -6.06 -17.25 12.39
N MET A 262 -4.91 -17.21 13.08
CA MET A 262 -4.85 -16.85 14.50
C MET A 262 -5.36 -15.42 14.82
N ARG A 263 -5.53 -14.56 13.83
CA ARG A 263 -5.97 -13.17 14.00
C ARG A 263 -7.49 -13.03 13.93
N ALA A 264 -8.13 -13.75 12.99
CA ALA A 264 -9.57 -13.71 12.80
C ALA A 264 -10.07 -14.86 11.93
N SER A 265 -11.31 -15.29 12.16
CA SER A 265 -11.99 -16.22 11.26
C SER A 265 -12.37 -15.54 9.93
N ALA A 266 -12.50 -16.33 8.87
CA ALA A 266 -12.96 -15.86 7.57
C ALA A 266 -14.36 -15.21 7.66
N GLU A 267 -15.23 -15.75 8.50
CA GLU A 267 -16.56 -15.20 8.74
C GLU A 267 -16.50 -13.81 9.37
N TYR A 268 -15.70 -13.65 10.43
CA TYR A 268 -15.49 -12.36 11.09
C TYR A 268 -14.91 -11.34 10.12
N ARG A 269 -13.93 -11.71 9.31
CA ARG A 269 -13.34 -10.81 8.30
C ARG A 269 -14.40 -10.35 7.30
N ARG A 270 -15.29 -11.22 6.81
CA ARG A 270 -16.39 -10.82 5.92
C ARG A 270 -17.36 -9.83 6.59
N LYS A 271 -17.73 -10.08 7.85
CA LYS A 271 -18.56 -9.15 8.64
C LYS A 271 -17.87 -7.78 8.76
N MET A 272 -16.56 -7.76 9.02
CA MET A 272 -15.80 -6.52 9.15
C MET A 272 -15.62 -5.80 7.81
N VAL A 273 -15.52 -6.49 6.67
CA VAL A 273 -15.56 -5.85 5.35
C VAL A 273 -16.83 -5.02 5.19
N VAL A 274 -18.00 -5.55 5.56
CA VAL A 274 -19.27 -4.78 5.50
C VAL A 274 -19.17 -3.52 6.35
N VAL A 275 -18.77 -3.66 7.60
CA VAL A 275 -18.73 -2.55 8.56
C VAL A 275 -17.71 -1.48 8.15
N LEU A 276 -16.48 -1.89 7.79
CA LEU A 276 -15.41 -0.96 7.46
C LEU A 276 -15.64 -0.28 6.10
N THR A 277 -16.22 -0.98 5.13
CA THR A 277 -16.62 -0.37 3.84
C THR A 277 -17.67 0.72 4.06
N LYS A 278 -18.66 0.47 4.88
CA LYS A 278 -19.68 1.49 5.24
C LYS A 278 -19.02 2.71 5.88
N ARG A 279 -18.15 2.51 6.89
CA ARG A 279 -17.43 3.61 7.56
C ARG A 279 -16.54 4.39 6.60
N ALA A 280 -15.77 3.69 5.77
CA ALA A 280 -14.87 4.31 4.81
C ALA A 280 -15.63 5.17 3.79
N LEU A 281 -16.74 4.68 3.25
CA LEU A 281 -17.58 5.43 2.30
C LEU A 281 -18.23 6.65 2.93
N VAL A 282 -18.77 6.54 4.15
CA VAL A 282 -19.37 7.68 4.87
C VAL A 282 -18.31 8.76 5.15
N GLU A 283 -17.12 8.38 5.56
CA GLU A 283 -16.04 9.32 5.83
C GLU A 283 -15.50 9.95 4.54
N ALA A 284 -15.33 9.16 3.48
CA ALA A 284 -14.95 9.67 2.16
C ALA A 284 -15.99 10.66 1.62
N GLN A 285 -17.30 10.39 1.80
CA GLN A 285 -18.38 11.30 1.44
C GLN A 285 -18.28 12.63 2.19
N ARG A 286 -18.04 12.59 3.49
CA ARG A 286 -17.85 13.81 4.31
C ARG A 286 -16.64 14.62 3.83
N GLY A 287 -15.56 13.94 3.43
CA GLY A 287 -14.38 14.58 2.85
C GLY A 287 -14.69 15.26 1.52
N ALA A 288 -15.40 14.58 0.63
CA ALA A 288 -15.78 15.10 -0.69
C ALA A 288 -16.71 16.33 -0.63
N MET A 289 -17.56 16.42 0.38
CA MET A 289 -18.45 17.59 0.62
C MET A 289 -17.71 18.81 1.18
N LYS A 290 -16.47 18.66 1.67
CA LYS A 290 -15.67 19.74 2.27
C LYS A 290 -14.53 20.24 1.35
N SER A 291 -14.26 19.54 0.25
CA SER A 291 -13.11 19.80 -0.63
C SER A 291 -13.41 20.76 -1.77
#